data_0ceb358e64248ab47cf9f7fd57b38562
#
_entry.id   0ceb358e64248ab47cf9f7fd57b38562
#
_cell.length_a   1.000
_cell.length_b   1.000
_cell.length_c   1.000
_cell.angle_alpha   90.00
_cell.angle_beta   90.00
_cell.angle_gamma   90.00
#
_symmetry.space_group_name_H-M   'P 1'
#
loop_
_entity.id
_entity.type
_entity.pdbx_description
1 polymer ?
#
loop_
_entity_poly.entity_id
_entity_poly.type
_entity_poly.pdbx_seq_one_letter_code
_entity_poly.pdbx_strand_id
1 'polypeptide(L)'
;MSTGAGERTGGGAWTRRGEWLEVTPGKIITGAEDAEAAIDKWLLETVGMPEKLHLRLRREGGIQWKGDRLRLALFPDREAGIEPVWEALEVLYEDDFCLVAHKPAGMAVHPDGSGLGVTLDHLVAAHYVASGDSVAVRHIHRLDKDTTGPVMYAKNEFAQLVLDENMREKSISRLYAAIVEGIVPSALKVIDAPIGRDRHHAARRRVSPGGQSAVTRILGREALHGGSLVHVQLETGRTHQIRVHLSHMGHPLYGDALYGGPVWASSASGRHALHGELLSFRHPWSGEMLEVSDPWPEDMLQLRELLSEAP
;
A
#
# COMPACT_ATOMS: atom_id res chain seq x y z
N MET A 1 -26.85 2.77 9.99
CA MET A 1 -27.24 3.61 8.86
C MET A 1 -25.95 4.03 8.19
N SER A 2 -25.63 3.41 7.05
CA SER A 2 -24.42 3.70 6.28
C SER A 2 -24.67 5.01 5.53
N THR A 3 -23.99 6.08 5.92
CA THR A 3 -23.87 7.28 5.10
C THR A 3 -22.98 6.93 3.93
N GLY A 4 -23.56 6.78 2.74
CA GLY A 4 -22.83 6.54 1.52
C GLY A 4 -21.80 7.66 1.33
N ALA A 5 -20.51 7.27 1.27
CA ALA A 5 -19.45 8.15 0.80
C ALA A 5 -19.78 8.50 -0.66
N GLY A 6 -20.22 9.75 -0.89
CA GLY A 6 -20.41 10.27 -2.24
C GLY A 6 -19.11 10.11 -3.02
N GLU A 7 -19.19 9.71 -4.28
CA GLU A 7 -18.00 9.62 -5.15
C GLU A 7 -17.30 10.97 -5.16
N ARG A 8 -16.07 10.99 -4.63
CA ARG A 8 -15.21 12.17 -4.71
C ARG A 8 -14.84 12.36 -6.17
N THR A 9 -15.18 13.50 -6.75
CA THR A 9 -14.88 13.81 -8.15
C THR A 9 -13.47 14.36 -8.36
N GLY A 10 -12.72 14.54 -7.25
CA GLY A 10 -11.32 14.96 -7.25
C GLY A 10 -11.07 16.44 -7.52
N GLY A 11 -9.84 16.88 -7.29
CA GLY A 11 -9.39 18.28 -7.41
C GLY A 11 -9.10 18.76 -8.83
N GLY A 12 -9.19 17.88 -9.84
CA GLY A 12 -8.86 18.21 -11.22
C GLY A 12 -7.35 18.33 -11.47
N ALA A 13 -6.98 18.91 -12.62
CA ALA A 13 -5.59 19.13 -13.01
C ALA A 13 -4.88 20.11 -12.06
N TRP A 14 -3.61 19.82 -11.79
CA TRP A 14 -2.78 20.62 -10.89
C TRP A 14 -1.40 20.91 -11.47
N THR A 15 -0.72 21.87 -10.86
CA THR A 15 0.71 22.14 -11.08
C THR A 15 1.36 22.39 -9.73
N ARG A 16 2.46 21.70 -9.42
CA ARG A 16 3.29 22.00 -8.24
C ARG A 16 4.27 23.12 -8.54
N ARG A 17 4.38 24.10 -7.63
CA ARG A 17 5.36 25.19 -7.67
C ARG A 17 5.99 25.37 -6.29
N GLY A 18 7.13 24.71 -6.06
CA GLY A 18 7.74 24.64 -4.74
C GLY A 18 6.79 24.01 -3.72
N GLU A 19 6.49 24.72 -2.64
CA GLU A 19 5.58 24.28 -1.59
C GLU A 19 4.08 24.33 -1.97
N TRP A 20 3.75 24.93 -3.12
CA TRP A 20 2.38 25.23 -3.49
C TRP A 20 1.84 24.28 -4.57
N LEU A 21 0.64 23.80 -4.34
CA LEU A 21 -0.24 23.27 -5.37
C LEU A 21 -1.00 24.42 -6.01
N GLU A 22 -0.95 24.56 -7.33
CA GLU A 22 -1.76 25.52 -8.10
C GLU A 22 -2.84 24.78 -8.88
N VAL A 23 -4.08 25.21 -8.74
CA VAL A 23 -5.25 24.66 -9.45
C VAL A 23 -6.16 25.79 -9.93
N THR A 24 -7.01 25.47 -10.91
CA THR A 24 -7.96 26.43 -11.47
C THR A 24 -9.38 25.84 -11.37
N PRO A 25 -10.06 25.98 -10.21
CA PRO A 25 -11.43 25.47 -10.04
C PRO A 25 -12.48 26.20 -10.91
N GLY A 26 -12.08 27.27 -11.61
CA GLY A 26 -12.90 27.97 -12.58
C GLY A 26 -14.15 28.62 -11.98
N LYS A 27 -15.33 28.28 -12.55
CA LYS A 27 -16.61 28.88 -12.14
C LYS A 27 -16.99 28.60 -10.68
N ILE A 28 -16.37 27.64 -10.01
CA ILE A 28 -16.59 27.37 -8.58
C ILE A 28 -16.22 28.62 -7.77
N ILE A 29 -15.15 29.32 -8.14
CA ILE A 29 -14.70 30.52 -7.43
C ILE A 29 -15.31 31.78 -8.08
N THR A 30 -15.19 31.91 -9.42
CA THR A 30 -15.56 33.16 -10.12
C THR A 30 -17.08 33.39 -10.23
N GLY A 31 -17.88 32.34 -10.05
CA GLY A 31 -19.34 32.41 -10.09
C GLY A 31 -20.01 32.50 -8.72
N ALA A 32 -19.23 32.44 -7.63
CA ALA A 32 -19.77 32.47 -6.28
C ALA A 32 -19.93 33.92 -5.76
N GLU A 33 -21.02 34.16 -5.00
CA GLU A 33 -21.20 35.43 -4.25
C GLU A 33 -20.16 35.57 -3.13
N ASP A 34 -19.83 34.42 -2.48
CA ASP A 34 -18.78 34.28 -1.48
C ASP A 34 -17.76 33.25 -1.96
N ALA A 35 -16.66 33.73 -2.50
CA ALA A 35 -15.60 32.90 -3.05
C ALA A 35 -14.89 32.07 -1.96
N GLU A 36 -14.80 32.60 -0.73
CA GLU A 36 -14.16 31.91 0.39
C GLU A 36 -14.97 30.68 0.81
N ALA A 37 -16.26 30.86 1.03
CA ALA A 37 -17.17 29.77 1.38
C ALA A 37 -17.26 28.72 0.26
N ALA A 38 -17.22 29.15 -1.00
CA ALA A 38 -17.21 28.23 -2.14
C ALA A 38 -15.93 27.38 -2.23
N ILE A 39 -14.77 27.99 -1.94
CA ILE A 39 -13.48 27.28 -1.88
C ILE A 39 -13.50 26.26 -0.73
N ASP A 40 -13.95 26.65 0.45
CA ASP A 40 -14.01 25.75 1.61
C ASP A 40 -14.90 24.56 1.33
N LYS A 41 -16.09 24.80 0.80
CA LYS A 41 -17.02 23.74 0.41
C LYS A 41 -16.39 22.79 -0.63
N TRP A 42 -15.75 23.33 -1.65
CA TRP A 42 -15.11 22.52 -2.69
C TRP A 42 -13.96 21.68 -2.14
N LEU A 43 -13.10 22.26 -1.28
CA LEU A 43 -12.00 21.53 -0.67
C LEU A 43 -12.50 20.40 0.24
N LEU A 44 -13.54 20.64 1.05
CA LEU A 44 -14.06 19.67 1.99
C LEU A 44 -14.92 18.59 1.31
N GLU A 45 -15.84 18.98 0.42
CA GLU A 45 -16.84 18.06 -0.14
C GLU A 45 -16.38 17.40 -1.45
N THR A 46 -15.67 18.12 -2.32
CA THR A 46 -15.27 17.61 -3.64
C THR A 46 -13.88 16.98 -3.61
N VAL A 47 -12.89 17.73 -3.09
CA VAL A 47 -11.51 17.23 -2.94
C VAL A 47 -11.42 16.22 -1.79
N GLY A 48 -12.27 16.36 -0.78
CA GLY A 48 -12.24 15.52 0.41
C GLY A 48 -11.06 15.83 1.32
N MET A 49 -10.67 17.10 1.38
CA MET A 49 -9.60 17.55 2.29
C MET A 49 -10.01 17.28 3.74
N PRO A 50 -9.16 16.62 4.54
CA PRO A 50 -9.44 16.41 5.96
C PRO A 50 -9.64 17.74 6.70
N GLU A 51 -10.71 17.84 7.48
CA GLU A 51 -11.13 19.09 8.15
C GLU A 51 -10.01 19.72 8.98
N LYS A 52 -9.27 18.90 9.74
CA LYS A 52 -8.15 19.39 10.57
C LYS A 52 -7.04 20.03 9.73
N LEU A 53 -6.75 19.47 8.57
CA LEU A 53 -5.76 20.01 7.64
C LEU A 53 -6.28 21.32 7.04
N HIS A 54 -7.53 21.34 6.58
CA HIS A 54 -8.19 22.54 6.06
C HIS A 54 -8.13 23.71 7.04
N LEU A 55 -8.56 23.51 8.29
CA LEU A 55 -8.55 24.54 9.33
C LEU A 55 -7.13 25.04 9.63
N ARG A 56 -6.14 24.14 9.62
CA ARG A 56 -4.74 24.54 9.81
C ARG A 56 -4.24 25.39 8.64
N LEU A 57 -4.45 24.95 7.41
CA LEU A 57 -4.04 25.73 6.22
C LEU A 57 -4.70 27.11 6.18
N ARG A 58 -5.97 27.23 6.57
CA ARG A 58 -6.65 28.51 6.70
C ARG A 58 -5.94 29.41 7.70
N ARG A 59 -5.69 28.90 8.90
CA ARG A 59 -5.03 29.68 9.98
C ARG A 59 -3.62 30.13 9.62
N GLU A 60 -2.89 29.31 8.86
CA GLU A 60 -1.49 29.54 8.47
C GLU A 60 -1.33 30.29 7.13
N GLY A 61 -2.44 30.69 6.50
CA GLY A 61 -2.41 31.37 5.19
C GLY A 61 -2.03 30.46 4.03
N GLY A 62 -2.15 29.13 4.23
CA GLY A 62 -1.84 28.10 3.23
C GLY A 62 -2.92 27.90 2.17
N ILE A 63 -4.03 28.64 2.22
CA ILE A 63 -5.07 28.69 1.18
C ILE A 63 -5.14 30.10 0.64
N GLN A 64 -4.73 30.31 -0.60
CA GLN A 64 -4.69 31.63 -1.25
C GLN A 64 -5.36 31.53 -2.62
N TRP A 65 -6.06 32.60 -3.03
CA TRP A 65 -6.66 32.65 -4.36
C TRP A 65 -6.63 34.06 -4.94
N LYS A 66 -6.59 34.12 -6.27
CA LYS A 66 -6.70 35.35 -7.03
C LYS A 66 -7.41 35.07 -8.36
N GLY A 67 -8.59 35.67 -8.56
CA GLY A 67 -9.44 35.33 -9.69
C GLY A 67 -9.91 33.88 -9.60
N ASP A 68 -9.63 33.07 -10.62
CA ASP A 68 -9.96 31.65 -10.70
C ASP A 68 -8.84 30.71 -10.23
N ARG A 69 -7.67 31.27 -9.91
CA ARG A 69 -6.49 30.49 -9.47
C ARG A 69 -6.45 30.34 -7.97
N LEU A 70 -6.40 29.09 -7.52
CA LEU A 70 -6.26 28.70 -6.12
C LEU A 70 -4.87 28.10 -5.89
N ARG A 71 -4.24 28.45 -4.78
CA ARG A 71 -2.96 27.93 -4.31
C ARG A 71 -3.13 27.31 -2.94
N LEU A 72 -2.59 26.11 -2.73
CA LEU A 72 -2.63 25.37 -1.49
C LEU A 72 -1.20 24.99 -1.07
N ALA A 73 -0.79 25.30 0.14
CA ALA A 73 0.54 24.97 0.68
C ALA A 73 0.57 23.48 1.11
N LEU A 74 0.56 22.55 0.15
CA LEU A 74 0.51 21.12 0.41
C LEU A 74 1.88 20.44 0.44
N PHE A 75 2.95 21.11 -0.02
CA PHE A 75 4.28 20.54 -0.17
C PHE A 75 5.34 21.32 0.63
N PRO A 76 5.13 21.60 1.93
CA PRO A 76 6.15 22.24 2.73
C PRO A 76 7.38 21.34 2.84
N ASP A 77 8.57 21.93 2.79
CA ASP A 77 9.82 21.20 2.98
C ASP A 77 9.80 20.42 4.30
N ARG A 78 10.15 19.15 4.24
CA ARG A 78 10.24 18.22 5.37
C ARG A 78 11.52 17.41 5.26
N GLU A 79 12.18 17.20 6.39
CA GLU A 79 13.24 16.21 6.47
C GLU A 79 12.70 14.81 6.23
N ALA A 80 13.48 13.95 5.59
CA ALA A 80 13.10 12.56 5.30
C ALA A 80 12.74 11.78 6.57
N GLY A 81 13.36 12.13 7.70
CA GLY A 81 13.14 11.48 9.00
C GLY A 81 13.86 10.15 9.15
N ILE A 82 14.63 9.75 8.12
CA ILE A 82 15.45 8.55 8.10
C ILE A 82 16.70 8.82 7.26
N GLU A 83 17.82 8.17 7.63
CA GLU A 83 19.10 8.27 6.91
C GLU A 83 18.97 7.68 5.49
N PRO A 84 19.34 8.40 4.42
CA PRO A 84 19.27 7.86 3.07
C PRO A 84 20.37 6.81 2.83
N VAL A 85 20.01 5.70 2.18
CA VAL A 85 20.96 4.69 1.72
C VAL A 85 20.89 4.62 0.19
N TRP A 86 22.04 4.83 -0.46
CA TRP A 86 22.16 4.99 -1.91
C TRP A 86 22.27 3.62 -2.62
N GLU A 87 21.17 2.90 -2.64
CA GLU A 87 20.99 1.69 -3.42
C GLU A 87 19.85 1.90 -4.45
N ALA A 88 19.79 1.05 -5.47
CA ALA A 88 18.76 1.15 -6.50
C ALA A 88 17.36 0.95 -5.93
N LEU A 89 16.44 1.86 -6.22
CA LEU A 89 15.01 1.75 -5.95
C LEU A 89 14.28 1.56 -7.27
N GLU A 90 13.49 0.51 -7.38
CA GLU A 90 12.57 0.33 -8.49
C GLU A 90 11.26 1.04 -8.19
N VAL A 91 10.96 2.09 -8.97
CA VAL A 91 9.74 2.88 -8.84
C VAL A 91 8.72 2.39 -9.85
N LEU A 92 7.56 1.93 -9.37
CA LEU A 92 6.45 1.44 -10.18
C LEU A 92 5.48 2.56 -10.60
N TYR A 93 5.32 3.56 -9.75
CA TYR A 93 4.52 4.76 -10.00
C TYR A 93 5.01 5.92 -9.12
N GLU A 94 5.01 7.13 -9.66
CA GLU A 94 5.30 8.33 -8.87
C GLU A 94 4.65 9.57 -9.47
N ASP A 95 4.14 10.45 -8.58
CA ASP A 95 3.74 11.81 -8.89
C ASP A 95 4.03 12.75 -7.69
N ASP A 96 3.38 13.93 -7.63
CA ASP A 96 3.56 14.86 -6.51
C ASP A 96 2.92 14.37 -5.20
N PHE A 97 1.98 13.44 -5.24
CA PHE A 97 1.19 13.00 -4.08
C PHE A 97 1.61 11.66 -3.51
N CYS A 98 1.99 10.73 -4.36
CA CYS A 98 2.34 9.38 -3.91
C CYS A 98 3.46 8.76 -4.76
N LEU A 99 4.12 7.78 -4.15
CA LEU A 99 5.09 6.91 -4.79
C LEU A 99 4.71 5.46 -4.47
N VAL A 100 4.80 4.58 -5.47
CA VAL A 100 4.71 3.12 -5.29
C VAL A 100 6.04 2.51 -5.73
N ALA A 101 6.71 1.85 -4.80
CA ALA A 101 8.01 1.22 -5.04
C ALA A 101 7.89 -0.31 -4.96
N HIS A 102 8.64 -1.02 -5.81
CA HIS A 102 8.88 -2.44 -5.66
C HIS A 102 9.70 -2.73 -4.41
N LYS A 103 9.24 -3.64 -3.56
CA LYS A 103 10.01 -4.15 -2.43
C LYS A 103 10.61 -5.52 -2.75
N PRO A 104 11.94 -5.66 -2.80
CA PRO A 104 12.57 -6.97 -2.97
C PRO A 104 12.40 -7.87 -1.74
N ALA A 105 12.67 -9.16 -1.91
CA ALA A 105 12.78 -10.10 -0.79
C ALA A 105 14.00 -9.80 0.08
N GLY A 106 13.96 -10.22 1.36
CA GLY A 106 15.06 -10.03 2.30
C GLY A 106 15.16 -8.62 2.91
N MET A 107 14.29 -7.69 2.49
CA MET A 107 14.29 -6.30 2.95
C MET A 107 12.99 -5.99 3.72
N ALA A 108 13.09 -5.38 4.90
CA ALA A 108 11.93 -4.84 5.62
C ALA A 108 11.49 -3.51 4.99
N VAL A 109 10.23 -3.11 5.20
CA VAL A 109 9.74 -1.81 4.74
C VAL A 109 10.34 -0.68 5.57
N HIS A 110 10.33 -0.81 6.91
CA HIS A 110 10.80 0.20 7.86
C HIS A 110 11.72 -0.41 8.91
N PRO A 111 12.58 0.40 9.56
CA PRO A 111 13.42 -0.08 10.66
C PRO A 111 12.59 -0.67 11.81
N ASP A 112 13.06 -1.77 12.37
CA ASP A 112 12.43 -2.45 13.52
C ASP A 112 12.93 -1.97 14.89
N GLY A 113 13.80 -0.96 14.89
CA GLY A 113 14.46 -0.41 16.08
C GLY A 113 15.73 -1.15 16.49
N SER A 114 16.10 -2.25 15.82
CA SER A 114 17.37 -2.96 16.07
C SER A 114 18.60 -2.20 15.54
N GLY A 115 18.39 -1.27 14.62
CA GLY A 115 19.46 -0.56 13.91
C GLY A 115 20.20 -1.43 12.89
N LEU A 116 19.72 -2.63 12.62
CA LEU A 116 20.36 -3.58 11.72
C LEU A 116 19.65 -3.66 10.37
N GLY A 117 20.41 -3.44 9.30
CA GLY A 117 20.00 -3.66 7.92
C GLY A 117 19.34 -2.45 7.26
N VAL A 118 19.47 -2.42 5.94
CA VAL A 118 18.82 -1.45 5.06
C VAL A 118 17.35 -1.81 4.90
N THR A 119 16.48 -0.81 4.87
CA THR A 119 15.04 -0.99 4.65
C THR A 119 14.59 -0.19 3.44
N LEU A 120 13.39 -0.49 2.94
CA LEU A 120 12.83 0.24 1.80
C LEU A 120 12.70 1.75 2.09
N ASP A 121 12.36 2.12 3.33
CA ASP A 121 12.29 3.52 3.75
C ASP A 121 13.63 4.27 3.56
N HIS A 122 14.79 3.61 3.77
CA HIS A 122 16.11 4.22 3.52
C HIS A 122 16.36 4.49 2.02
N LEU A 123 15.91 3.57 1.15
CA LEU A 123 16.03 3.71 -0.30
C LEU A 123 15.12 4.81 -0.83
N VAL A 124 13.88 4.87 -0.31
CA VAL A 124 12.92 5.93 -0.65
C VAL A 124 13.44 7.30 -0.19
N ALA A 125 14.08 7.38 0.98
CA ALA A 125 14.73 8.61 1.43
C ALA A 125 15.82 9.08 0.45
N ALA A 126 16.68 8.16 -0.01
CA ALA A 126 17.73 8.46 -0.99
C ALA A 126 17.13 8.92 -2.34
N HIS A 127 16.05 8.26 -2.78
CA HIS A 127 15.32 8.62 -4.00
C HIS A 127 14.76 10.05 -3.93
N TYR A 128 14.10 10.42 -2.82
CA TYR A 128 13.60 11.78 -2.64
C TYR A 128 14.72 12.83 -2.65
N VAL A 129 15.84 12.56 -1.97
CA VAL A 129 16.99 13.46 -1.99
C VAL A 129 17.58 13.58 -3.41
N ALA A 130 17.71 12.48 -4.15
CA ALA A 130 18.21 12.47 -5.53
C ALA A 130 17.29 13.25 -6.49
N SER A 131 15.99 13.20 -6.27
CA SER A 131 14.96 13.93 -7.06
C SER A 131 14.84 15.40 -6.65
N GLY A 132 15.54 15.84 -5.60
CA GLY A 132 15.42 17.21 -5.06
C GLY A 132 14.14 17.44 -4.27
N ASP A 133 13.46 16.39 -3.85
CA ASP A 133 12.25 16.46 -3.04
C ASP A 133 12.58 16.48 -1.53
N SER A 134 12.19 17.55 -0.84
CA SER A 134 12.28 17.65 0.62
C SER A 134 11.03 17.04 1.28
N VAL A 135 10.90 15.72 1.26
CA VAL A 135 9.71 14.97 1.66
C VAL A 135 10.04 13.98 2.78
N ALA A 136 9.21 13.95 3.82
CA ALA A 136 9.30 12.92 4.86
C ALA A 136 8.87 11.56 4.31
N VAL A 137 9.61 10.51 4.63
CA VAL A 137 9.28 9.14 4.22
C VAL A 137 8.07 8.63 5.03
N ARG A 138 6.99 8.27 4.34
CA ARG A 138 5.70 7.88 4.94
C ARG A 138 5.06 6.73 4.17
N HIS A 139 5.40 5.51 4.55
CA HIS A 139 4.73 4.32 3.98
C HIS A 139 3.29 4.21 4.47
N ILE A 140 2.38 3.82 3.58
CA ILE A 140 0.94 3.66 3.88
C ILE A 140 0.63 2.25 4.37
N HIS A 141 1.36 1.27 3.87
CA HIS A 141 1.25 -0.13 4.29
C HIS A 141 2.61 -0.82 4.26
N ARG A 142 2.63 -2.05 4.70
CA ARG A 142 3.87 -2.84 4.76
C ARG A 142 3.68 -4.24 4.21
N LEU A 143 4.79 -4.82 3.77
CA LEU A 143 4.96 -6.24 3.46
C LEU A 143 5.90 -6.90 4.48
N ASP A 144 5.83 -8.22 4.62
CA ASP A 144 6.80 -8.98 5.39
C ASP A 144 8.18 -8.90 4.73
N LYS A 145 9.25 -9.13 5.50
CA LYS A 145 10.64 -9.03 5.03
C LYS A 145 10.88 -9.78 3.71
N ASP A 146 10.38 -11.01 3.62
CA ASP A 146 10.62 -11.90 2.49
C ASP A 146 9.46 -11.95 1.47
N THR A 147 8.41 -11.13 1.67
CA THR A 147 7.36 -10.90 0.69
C THR A 147 7.79 -9.80 -0.27
N THR A 148 7.69 -10.04 -1.57
CA THR A 148 7.94 -9.06 -2.64
C THR A 148 6.65 -8.37 -3.05
N GLY A 149 6.75 -7.20 -3.70
CA GLY A 149 5.56 -6.52 -4.21
C GLY A 149 5.56 -5.01 -3.99
N PRO A 150 4.49 -4.33 -4.42
CA PRO A 150 4.37 -2.89 -4.35
C PRO A 150 4.16 -2.40 -2.92
N VAL A 151 4.84 -1.31 -2.55
CA VAL A 151 4.63 -0.57 -1.30
C VAL A 151 4.38 0.89 -1.62
N MET A 152 3.27 1.42 -1.10
CA MET A 152 2.83 2.80 -1.32
C MET A 152 3.35 3.74 -0.24
N TYR A 153 3.79 4.92 -0.69
CA TYR A 153 4.24 6.04 0.12
C TYR A 153 3.43 7.29 -0.20
N ALA A 154 3.15 8.10 0.81
CA ALA A 154 2.61 9.45 0.62
C ALA A 154 3.73 10.48 0.59
N LYS A 155 3.70 11.39 -0.40
CA LYS A 155 4.71 12.45 -0.57
C LYS A 155 4.35 13.76 0.14
N ASN A 156 3.15 13.88 0.71
CA ASN A 156 2.73 15.02 1.50
C ASN A 156 1.68 14.61 2.54
N GLU A 157 1.38 15.50 3.47
CA GLU A 157 0.46 15.23 4.57
C GLU A 157 -0.99 15.02 4.11
N PHE A 158 -1.44 15.78 3.10
CA PHE A 158 -2.78 15.60 2.56
C PHE A 158 -2.95 14.19 1.99
N ALA A 159 -2.01 13.75 1.14
CA ALA A 159 -2.01 12.40 0.58
C ALA A 159 -1.96 11.33 1.67
N GLN A 160 -1.12 11.51 2.70
CA GLN A 160 -1.05 10.58 3.83
C GLN A 160 -2.41 10.43 4.52
N LEU A 161 -3.04 11.53 4.89
CA LEU A 161 -4.33 11.50 5.61
C LEU A 161 -5.43 10.82 4.78
N VAL A 162 -5.47 11.11 3.47
CA VAL A 162 -6.46 10.51 2.57
C VAL A 162 -6.20 9.01 2.37
N LEU A 163 -4.95 8.63 2.13
CA LEU A 163 -4.58 7.22 1.91
C LEU A 163 -4.72 6.37 3.18
N ASP A 164 -4.39 6.93 4.35
CA ASP A 164 -4.61 6.27 5.65
C ASP A 164 -6.10 6.04 5.92
N GLU A 165 -6.97 7.00 5.54
CA GLU A 165 -8.43 6.81 5.62
C GLU A 165 -8.88 5.71 4.66
N ASN A 166 -8.45 5.76 3.40
CA ASN A 166 -8.76 4.75 2.40
C ASN A 166 -8.32 3.35 2.83
N MET A 167 -7.19 3.22 3.54
CA MET A 167 -6.76 1.94 4.16
C MET A 167 -7.72 1.48 5.26
N ARG A 168 -8.21 2.40 6.11
CA ARG A 168 -9.18 2.09 7.17
C ARG A 168 -10.53 1.67 6.60
N GLU A 169 -10.98 2.32 5.55
CA GLU A 169 -12.23 2.04 4.83
C GLU A 169 -12.13 0.82 3.90
N LYS A 170 -10.93 0.22 3.78
CA LYS A 170 -10.64 -0.93 2.89
C LYS A 170 -10.88 -0.62 1.41
N SER A 171 -10.78 0.64 1.01
CA SER A 171 -10.93 1.08 -0.38
C SER A 171 -9.64 0.95 -1.19
N ILE A 172 -8.51 0.64 -0.55
CA ILE A 172 -7.25 0.24 -1.21
C ILE A 172 -7.22 -1.28 -1.33
N SER A 173 -7.23 -1.77 -2.57
CA SER A 173 -7.16 -3.20 -2.86
C SER A 173 -5.71 -3.66 -3.03
N ARG A 174 -5.37 -4.78 -2.39
CA ARG A 174 -4.05 -5.42 -2.46
C ARG A 174 -4.26 -6.86 -2.87
N LEU A 175 -3.86 -7.18 -4.10
CA LEU A 175 -3.92 -8.52 -4.65
C LEU A 175 -2.55 -9.18 -4.56
N TYR A 176 -2.53 -10.43 -4.14
CA TYR A 176 -1.31 -11.23 -3.98
C TYR A 176 -1.43 -12.54 -4.73
N ALA A 177 -0.32 -12.99 -5.31
CA ALA A 177 -0.12 -14.35 -5.76
C ALA A 177 0.64 -15.14 -4.69
N ALA A 178 0.15 -16.34 -4.39
CA ALA A 178 0.79 -17.28 -3.47
C ALA A 178 0.81 -18.69 -4.07
N ILE A 179 1.96 -19.37 -3.98
CA ILE A 179 2.07 -20.79 -4.34
C ILE A 179 2.12 -21.61 -3.06
N VAL A 180 1.13 -22.51 -2.90
CA VAL A 180 0.87 -23.25 -1.67
C VAL A 180 0.90 -24.75 -1.89
N GLU A 181 1.18 -25.51 -0.84
CA GLU A 181 1.14 -26.96 -0.82
C GLU A 181 -0.30 -27.48 -0.97
N GLY A 182 -0.46 -28.55 -1.75
CA GLY A 182 -1.73 -29.25 -1.93
C GLY A 182 -2.75 -28.48 -2.78
N ILE A 183 -3.86 -29.16 -3.06
CA ILE A 183 -4.91 -28.60 -3.90
C ILE A 183 -5.92 -27.82 -3.05
N VAL A 184 -5.95 -26.51 -3.22
CA VAL A 184 -6.88 -25.64 -2.52
C VAL A 184 -8.32 -25.87 -3.02
N PRO A 185 -9.27 -26.31 -2.16
CA PRO A 185 -10.62 -26.63 -2.57
C PRO A 185 -11.35 -25.42 -3.19
N SER A 186 -12.14 -25.67 -4.25
CA SER A 186 -12.93 -24.62 -4.91
C SER A 186 -13.98 -23.98 -3.99
N ALA A 187 -14.42 -24.68 -2.94
CA ALA A 187 -15.34 -24.18 -1.94
C ALA A 187 -14.70 -23.14 -0.99
N LEU A 188 -13.37 -23.15 -0.84
CA LEU A 188 -12.66 -22.19 0.02
C LEU A 188 -12.58 -20.83 -0.68
N LYS A 189 -13.49 -19.92 -0.36
CA LYS A 189 -13.58 -18.57 -0.95
C LYS A 189 -13.08 -17.47 0.00
N VAL A 190 -13.25 -17.67 1.31
CA VAL A 190 -12.93 -16.68 2.33
C VAL A 190 -12.35 -17.41 3.54
N ILE A 191 -11.29 -16.86 4.11
CA ILE A 191 -10.77 -17.26 5.41
C ILE A 191 -11.00 -16.08 6.34
N ASP A 192 -11.98 -16.22 7.22
CA ASP A 192 -12.32 -15.25 8.27
C ASP A 192 -11.95 -15.87 9.62
N ALA A 193 -10.74 -15.60 10.07
CA ALA A 193 -10.19 -16.20 11.26
C ALA A 193 -9.26 -15.21 11.99
N PRO A 194 -9.57 -14.85 13.26
CA PRO A 194 -8.78 -13.85 13.97
C PRO A 194 -7.35 -14.32 14.24
N ILE A 195 -6.39 -13.39 14.10
CA ILE A 195 -4.96 -13.67 14.22
C ILE A 195 -4.38 -13.04 15.49
N GLY A 196 -3.70 -13.84 16.28
CA GLY A 196 -3.00 -13.44 17.50
C GLY A 196 -1.52 -13.85 17.50
N ARG A 197 -0.78 -13.43 18.53
CA ARG A 197 0.61 -13.88 18.77
C ARG A 197 0.61 -15.36 19.13
N ASP A 198 1.61 -16.09 18.66
CA ASP A 198 1.89 -17.44 19.16
C ASP A 198 2.59 -17.32 20.52
N ARG A 199 2.08 -18.04 21.54
CA ARG A 199 2.63 -17.99 22.90
C ARG A 199 3.95 -18.75 23.02
N HIS A 200 4.21 -19.66 22.08
CA HIS A 200 5.36 -20.55 22.10
C HIS A 200 6.47 -20.14 21.14
N HIS A 201 6.21 -19.15 20.28
CA HIS A 201 7.18 -18.70 19.28
C HIS A 201 7.06 -17.18 19.02
N ALA A 202 8.08 -16.41 19.41
CA ALA A 202 8.06 -14.95 19.39
C ALA A 202 7.74 -14.35 18.01
N ALA A 203 8.28 -14.94 16.93
CA ALA A 203 8.09 -14.44 15.56
C ALA A 203 6.78 -14.91 14.92
N ARG A 204 6.13 -15.99 15.45
CA ARG A 204 4.92 -16.56 14.83
C ARG A 204 3.65 -15.82 15.22
N ARG A 205 2.70 -15.86 14.29
CA ARG A 205 1.29 -15.56 14.52
C ARG A 205 0.49 -16.85 14.35
N ARG A 206 -0.72 -16.90 14.92
CA ARG A 206 -1.62 -18.04 14.76
C ARG A 206 -3.07 -17.58 14.74
N VAL A 207 -3.93 -18.39 14.16
CA VAL A 207 -5.37 -18.23 14.36
C VAL A 207 -5.69 -18.43 15.84
N SER A 208 -6.41 -17.48 16.43
CA SER A 208 -6.75 -17.48 17.85
C SER A 208 -8.04 -16.71 18.09
N PRO A 209 -9.03 -17.26 18.84
CA PRO A 209 -10.30 -16.56 19.13
C PRO A 209 -10.14 -15.18 19.77
N GLY A 210 -9.06 -14.97 20.55
CA GLY A 210 -8.71 -13.67 21.14
C GLY A 210 -7.81 -12.79 20.28
N GLY A 211 -7.61 -13.15 19.02
CA GLY A 211 -6.80 -12.39 18.06
C GLY A 211 -7.53 -11.17 17.48
N GLN A 212 -6.83 -10.42 16.65
CA GLN A 212 -7.42 -9.34 15.87
C GLN A 212 -8.17 -9.92 14.66
N SER A 213 -9.34 -9.35 14.32
CA SER A 213 -10.10 -9.72 13.12
C SER A 213 -9.21 -9.71 11.89
N ALA A 214 -9.26 -10.78 11.10
CA ALA A 214 -8.46 -10.95 9.90
C ALA A 214 -9.29 -11.69 8.84
N VAL A 215 -9.39 -11.10 7.63
CA VAL A 215 -10.17 -11.64 6.52
C VAL A 215 -9.32 -11.65 5.26
N THR A 216 -9.19 -12.85 4.66
CA THR A 216 -8.48 -13.09 3.39
C THR A 216 -9.47 -13.73 2.39
N ARG A 217 -9.61 -13.13 1.19
CA ARG A 217 -10.46 -13.66 0.11
C ARG A 217 -9.60 -14.38 -0.92
N ILE A 218 -10.06 -15.53 -1.38
CA ILE A 218 -9.45 -16.26 -2.49
C ILE A 218 -10.25 -15.96 -3.76
N LEU A 219 -9.64 -15.19 -4.66
CA LEU A 219 -10.30 -14.73 -5.89
C LEU A 219 -10.10 -15.70 -7.06
N GLY A 220 -8.92 -16.29 -7.16
CA GLY A 220 -8.54 -17.24 -8.22
C GLY A 220 -7.69 -18.36 -7.68
N ARG A 221 -7.67 -19.47 -8.42
CA ARG A 221 -6.78 -20.62 -8.16
C ARG A 221 -6.51 -21.41 -9.44
N GLU A 222 -5.31 -21.94 -9.51
CA GLU A 222 -4.85 -22.86 -10.51
C GLU A 222 -4.26 -24.08 -9.80
N ALA A 223 -4.68 -25.28 -10.18
CA ALA A 223 -4.10 -26.52 -9.65
C ALA A 223 -2.74 -26.77 -10.32
N LEU A 224 -1.74 -27.05 -9.49
CA LEU A 224 -0.39 -27.41 -9.92
C LEU A 224 -0.08 -28.82 -9.41
N HIS A 225 1.01 -29.44 -9.87
CA HIS A 225 1.44 -30.73 -9.34
C HIS A 225 1.91 -30.58 -7.89
N GLY A 226 1.18 -31.21 -6.95
CA GLY A 226 1.46 -31.13 -5.51
C GLY A 226 1.17 -29.77 -4.86
N GLY A 227 0.62 -28.82 -5.60
CA GLY A 227 0.35 -27.47 -5.10
C GLY A 227 -0.79 -26.75 -5.78
N SER A 228 -1.00 -25.52 -5.38
CA SER A 228 -1.91 -24.58 -6.03
C SER A 228 -1.29 -23.18 -6.10
N LEU A 229 -1.46 -22.52 -7.23
CA LEU A 229 -1.35 -21.08 -7.29
C LEU A 229 -2.69 -20.47 -6.84
N VAL A 230 -2.66 -19.53 -5.90
CA VAL A 230 -3.85 -18.83 -5.45
C VAL A 230 -3.66 -17.32 -5.52
N HIS A 231 -4.68 -16.62 -6.03
CA HIS A 231 -4.77 -15.17 -6.01
C HIS A 231 -5.63 -14.76 -4.82
N VAL A 232 -5.05 -13.99 -3.90
CA VAL A 232 -5.72 -13.62 -2.65
C VAL A 232 -5.78 -12.10 -2.47
N GLN A 233 -6.90 -11.63 -1.97
CA GLN A 233 -7.13 -10.23 -1.62
C GLN A 233 -7.26 -10.07 -0.11
N LEU A 234 -6.61 -9.03 0.42
CA LEU A 234 -6.67 -8.70 1.85
C LEU A 234 -7.72 -7.64 2.14
N GLU A 235 -8.72 -7.97 2.99
CA GLU A 235 -9.60 -6.97 3.61
C GLU A 235 -8.96 -6.34 4.87
N THR A 236 -8.05 -7.04 5.50
CA THR A 236 -7.28 -6.62 6.68
C THR A 236 -5.80 -6.85 6.41
N GLY A 237 -4.91 -6.22 7.20
CA GLY A 237 -3.46 -6.36 7.02
C GLY A 237 -2.76 -6.75 8.33
N ARG A 238 -3.01 -7.96 8.84
CA ARG A 238 -2.33 -8.44 10.06
C ARG A 238 -0.97 -9.04 9.71
N THR A 239 -0.05 -8.96 10.64
CA THR A 239 1.29 -9.57 10.48
C THR A 239 1.17 -11.03 10.04
N HIS A 240 1.84 -11.40 8.95
CA HIS A 240 1.85 -12.76 8.36
C HIS A 240 0.45 -13.29 7.95
N GLN A 241 -0.54 -12.43 7.71
CA GLN A 241 -1.94 -12.84 7.59
C GLN A 241 -2.16 -13.94 6.55
N ILE A 242 -1.70 -13.76 5.31
CA ILE A 242 -1.88 -14.75 4.22
C ILE A 242 -1.21 -16.08 4.61
N ARG A 243 0.01 -16.00 5.13
CA ARG A 243 0.82 -17.16 5.55
C ARG A 243 0.13 -17.96 6.67
N VAL A 244 -0.38 -17.26 7.69
CA VAL A 244 -1.13 -17.85 8.80
C VAL A 244 -2.42 -18.49 8.31
N HIS A 245 -3.20 -17.78 7.50
CA HIS A 245 -4.50 -18.23 7.04
C HIS A 245 -4.38 -19.48 6.17
N LEU A 246 -3.49 -19.44 5.15
CA LEU A 246 -3.32 -20.59 4.26
C LEU A 246 -2.73 -21.81 4.98
N SER A 247 -1.73 -21.62 5.86
CA SER A 247 -1.21 -22.71 6.71
C SER A 247 -2.28 -23.28 7.64
N HIS A 248 -3.14 -22.42 8.24
CA HIS A 248 -4.26 -22.87 9.09
C HIS A 248 -5.26 -23.73 8.33
N MET A 249 -5.46 -23.48 7.04
CA MET A 249 -6.32 -24.28 6.17
C MET A 249 -5.63 -25.56 5.63
N GLY A 250 -4.40 -25.85 6.04
CA GLY A 250 -3.64 -27.01 5.59
C GLY A 250 -2.89 -26.81 4.27
N HIS A 251 -2.75 -25.54 3.81
CA HIS A 251 -2.08 -25.16 2.58
C HIS A 251 -0.95 -24.14 2.84
N PRO A 252 0.15 -24.52 3.55
CA PRO A 252 1.25 -23.61 3.79
C PRO A 252 1.93 -23.22 2.47
N LEU A 253 2.52 -22.02 2.46
CA LEU A 253 3.22 -21.52 1.26
C LEU A 253 4.53 -22.30 1.03
N TYR A 254 4.88 -22.58 -0.20
CA TYR A 254 6.21 -23.08 -0.54
C TYR A 254 7.29 -22.14 0.01
N GLY A 255 8.35 -22.70 0.60
CA GLY A 255 9.45 -21.95 1.21
C GLY A 255 9.14 -21.32 2.56
N ASP A 256 7.93 -21.44 3.10
CA ASP A 256 7.58 -20.87 4.40
C ASP A 256 7.94 -21.79 5.57
N ALA A 257 9.21 -21.86 5.91
CA ALA A 257 9.70 -22.69 7.02
C ALA A 257 9.05 -22.33 8.37
N LEU A 258 8.63 -21.05 8.56
CA LEU A 258 8.00 -20.62 9.81
C LEU A 258 6.61 -21.23 10.00
N TYR A 259 5.89 -21.52 8.91
CA TYR A 259 4.53 -22.05 8.90
C TYR A 259 4.41 -23.46 8.31
N GLY A 260 5.55 -24.17 8.16
CA GLY A 260 5.56 -25.58 7.77
C GLY A 260 5.43 -25.85 6.29
N GLY A 261 5.71 -24.86 5.46
CA GLY A 261 5.70 -25.01 4.01
C GLY A 261 6.84 -25.89 3.48
N PRO A 262 6.65 -26.59 2.35
CA PRO A 262 7.67 -27.43 1.75
C PRO A 262 8.87 -26.59 1.29
N VAL A 263 10.05 -27.21 1.35
CA VAL A 263 11.29 -26.57 0.88
C VAL A 263 11.21 -26.34 -0.62
N TRP A 264 11.65 -25.15 -1.03
CA TRP A 264 11.72 -24.75 -2.41
C TRP A 264 13.18 -24.51 -2.81
N ALA A 265 13.73 -25.48 -3.52
CA ALA A 265 15.17 -25.54 -3.79
C ALA A 265 15.68 -24.44 -4.74
N SER A 266 14.83 -23.88 -5.61
CA SER A 266 15.22 -22.84 -6.59
C SER A 266 15.23 -21.45 -5.98
N SER A 267 14.69 -21.25 -4.78
CA SER A 267 14.77 -19.97 -4.08
C SER A 267 16.16 -19.79 -3.49
N ALA A 268 17.01 -19.00 -4.13
CA ALA A 268 18.32 -18.63 -3.60
C ALA A 268 18.25 -17.96 -2.21
N SER A 269 17.11 -17.41 -1.85
CA SER A 269 16.87 -16.70 -0.59
C SER A 269 16.14 -17.55 0.47
N GLY A 270 15.63 -18.76 0.13
CA GLY A 270 14.82 -19.57 1.05
C GLY A 270 13.52 -18.88 1.52
N ARG A 271 12.97 -17.95 0.72
CA ARG A 271 11.77 -17.17 1.05
C ARG A 271 10.47 -17.93 0.78
N HIS A 272 9.39 -17.49 1.38
CA HIS A 272 8.05 -17.99 1.06
C HIS A 272 7.56 -17.45 -0.31
N ALA A 273 6.86 -18.29 -1.07
CA ALA A 273 6.32 -17.98 -2.40
C ALA A 273 5.08 -17.08 -2.29
N LEU A 274 5.29 -15.81 -1.95
CA LEU A 274 4.27 -14.78 -1.82
C LEU A 274 4.74 -13.49 -2.46
N HIS A 275 3.88 -12.91 -3.30
CA HIS A 275 4.14 -11.67 -4.02
C HIS A 275 2.88 -10.82 -4.09
N GLY A 276 3.00 -9.51 -3.76
CA GLY A 276 1.97 -8.53 -4.08
C GLY A 276 2.02 -8.24 -5.56
N GLU A 277 0.97 -8.56 -6.32
CA GLU A 277 0.99 -8.43 -7.78
C GLU A 277 0.27 -7.19 -8.29
N LEU A 278 -0.68 -6.65 -7.50
CA LEU A 278 -1.47 -5.48 -7.90
C LEU A 278 -1.89 -4.67 -6.67
N LEU A 279 -1.70 -3.38 -6.78
CA LEU A 279 -2.19 -2.38 -5.84
C LEU A 279 -3.17 -1.47 -6.57
N SER A 280 -4.44 -1.43 -6.14
CA SER A 280 -5.47 -0.56 -6.73
C SER A 280 -5.96 0.43 -5.69
N PHE A 281 -5.96 1.72 -6.02
CA PHE A 281 -6.37 2.78 -5.10
C PHE A 281 -6.87 4.00 -5.85
N ARG A 282 -7.66 4.84 -5.17
CA ARG A 282 -8.01 6.16 -5.71
C ARG A 282 -6.87 7.14 -5.42
N HIS A 283 -6.44 7.85 -6.48
CA HIS A 283 -5.45 8.92 -6.34
C HIS A 283 -5.95 9.99 -5.35
N PRO A 284 -5.14 10.38 -4.36
CA PRO A 284 -5.62 11.23 -3.25
C PRO A 284 -6.16 12.59 -3.71
N TRP A 285 -5.60 13.17 -4.78
CA TRP A 285 -6.04 14.45 -5.30
C TRP A 285 -7.09 14.33 -6.40
N SER A 286 -6.81 13.60 -7.48
CA SER A 286 -7.70 13.51 -8.63
C SER A 286 -8.93 12.63 -8.41
N GLY A 287 -8.89 11.71 -7.44
CA GLY A 287 -9.93 10.70 -7.24
C GLY A 287 -9.96 9.60 -8.30
N GLU A 288 -9.10 9.65 -9.31
CA GLU A 288 -9.00 8.64 -10.36
C GLU A 288 -8.54 7.29 -9.78
N MET A 289 -9.10 6.21 -10.31
CA MET A 289 -8.66 4.87 -9.94
C MET A 289 -7.33 4.55 -10.63
N LEU A 290 -6.33 4.24 -9.82
CA LEU A 290 -5.02 3.80 -10.27
C LEU A 290 -4.83 2.32 -9.96
N GLU A 291 -4.22 1.62 -10.91
CA GLU A 291 -3.82 0.22 -10.77
C GLU A 291 -2.32 0.12 -11.07
N VAL A 292 -1.56 -0.25 -10.06
CA VAL A 292 -0.10 -0.41 -10.15
C VAL A 292 0.23 -1.88 -10.02
N SER A 293 0.66 -2.50 -11.11
CA SER A 293 1.10 -3.89 -11.14
C SER A 293 2.59 -4.00 -10.86
N ASP A 294 2.96 -5.08 -10.20
CA ASP A 294 4.36 -5.46 -9.96
C ASP A 294 4.59 -6.84 -10.58
N PRO A 295 5.51 -7.00 -11.56
CA PRO A 295 5.76 -8.28 -12.21
C PRO A 295 6.22 -9.35 -11.22
N TRP A 296 5.80 -10.59 -11.46
CA TRP A 296 6.24 -11.71 -10.62
C TRP A 296 7.76 -11.86 -10.66
N PRO A 297 8.39 -12.07 -9.50
CA PRO A 297 9.82 -12.31 -9.44
C PRO A 297 10.16 -13.67 -10.05
N GLU A 298 11.35 -13.74 -10.63
CA GLU A 298 11.85 -14.88 -11.40
C GLU A 298 11.75 -16.21 -10.64
N ASP A 299 12.04 -16.21 -9.35
CA ASP A 299 11.96 -17.38 -8.50
C ASP A 299 10.53 -17.96 -8.43
N MET A 300 9.48 -17.12 -8.37
CA MET A 300 8.10 -17.58 -8.38
C MET A 300 7.65 -18.09 -9.74
N LEU A 301 8.14 -17.49 -10.84
CA LEU A 301 7.89 -17.98 -12.20
C LEU A 301 8.48 -19.38 -12.38
N GLN A 302 9.73 -19.61 -11.97
CA GLN A 302 10.40 -20.89 -12.01
C GLN A 302 9.70 -21.94 -11.13
N LEU A 303 9.24 -21.57 -9.94
CA LEU A 303 8.48 -22.51 -9.10
C LEU A 303 7.16 -22.92 -9.76
N ARG A 304 6.42 -21.99 -10.34
CA ARG A 304 5.18 -22.27 -11.05
C ARG A 304 5.43 -23.22 -12.23
N GLU A 305 6.45 -22.95 -13.03
CA GLU A 305 6.83 -23.79 -14.17
C GLU A 305 7.18 -25.20 -13.72
N LEU A 306 8.05 -25.34 -12.71
CA LEU A 306 8.42 -26.63 -12.13
C LEU A 306 7.21 -27.46 -11.67
N LEU A 307 6.25 -26.81 -11.01
CA LEU A 307 5.04 -27.46 -10.52
C LEU A 307 3.98 -27.67 -11.64
N SER A 308 4.13 -27.03 -12.79
CA SER A 308 3.25 -27.24 -13.94
C SER A 308 3.71 -28.39 -14.84
N GLU A 309 5.03 -28.64 -14.92
CA GLU A 309 5.64 -29.64 -15.80
C GLU A 309 5.82 -31.03 -15.14
N ALA A 310 5.61 -31.15 -13.84
CA ALA A 310 5.77 -32.44 -13.18
C ALA A 310 4.72 -33.46 -13.70
N PRO A 311 5.11 -34.70 -14.09
CA PRO A 311 4.28 -35.69 -14.76
C PRO A 311 3.15 -36.23 -13.88
#